data_9cf4f10645c0e2a267d8059ea5e53022
#
_entry.id   9cf4f10645c0e2a267d8059ea5e53022
#
_cell.length_a   1.000
_cell.length_b   1.000
_cell.length_c   1.000
_cell.angle_alpha   90.00
_cell.angle_beta   90.00
_cell.angle_gamma   90.00
#
_symmetry.space_group_name_H-M   'P 1'
#
loop_
_entity.id
_entity.type
_entity.pdbx_description
1 polymer ?
#
loop_
_entity_poly.entity_id
_entity_poly.type
_entity_poly.pdbx_seq_one_letter_code
_entity_poly.pdbx_strand_id
1 'polypeptide(L)'
;MYITGSGVVSAIGVGKEETLASLKAGKTGIGKMKYLASCHEELPVGEVQLSNEEMAQRLGLEDDIRLTRTGLMGSLALGEALKEARLERDDLKTIPFISATTVGGMDRRELFHANEADCDMVHAEIATHHCGACTEMIAKPFGEFASMATLSTACSSATNALITGANMLRCGMADIVVVGGSESLSKFHLNGFNALMILDHEQCRPFDRDRAGLNLGEGAAYLVLETEASMKRRGVKPQCVLSGYGNACDAFHQTASSPEGEGAYLAMQEALQLAGLKPEDIQYINAHGTGTPNNDESESHAIQR
;
A
#
# COMPACT_ATOMS: atom_id res chain seq x y z
N MET A 1 15.71 -3.43 -12.98
CA MET A 1 14.84 -2.26 -13.16
C MET A 1 15.20 -1.23 -12.12
N TYR A 2 14.95 0.03 -12.38
CA TYR A 2 15.38 1.12 -11.50
C TYR A 2 14.18 1.81 -10.88
N ILE A 3 14.28 2.20 -9.62
CA ILE A 3 13.31 3.04 -8.94
C ILE A 3 13.84 4.46 -8.98
N THR A 4 13.13 5.35 -9.68
CA THR A 4 13.56 6.74 -9.90
C THR A 4 12.74 7.75 -9.12
N GLY A 5 11.64 7.34 -8.53
CA GLY A 5 10.83 8.14 -7.63
C GLY A 5 10.04 7.27 -6.65
N SER A 6 9.80 7.81 -5.48
CA SER A 6 9.00 7.17 -4.43
C SER A 6 8.26 8.20 -3.60
N GLY A 7 7.11 7.82 -3.07
CA GLY A 7 6.35 8.65 -2.15
C GLY A 7 5.61 7.79 -1.15
N VAL A 8 5.43 8.30 0.06
CA VAL A 8 4.84 7.56 1.17
C VAL A 8 4.02 8.45 2.08
N VAL A 9 2.90 7.92 2.55
CA VAL A 9 2.08 8.48 3.64
C VAL A 9 1.76 7.36 4.60
N SER A 10 2.05 7.54 5.86
CA SER A 10 1.83 6.53 6.90
C SER A 10 1.58 7.16 8.27
N ALA A 11 1.26 6.34 9.26
CA ALA A 11 1.06 6.79 10.65
C ALA A 11 2.30 7.43 11.28
N ILE A 12 3.49 7.24 10.72
CA ILE A 12 4.76 7.79 11.24
C ILE A 12 5.29 8.96 10.42
N GLY A 13 4.63 9.34 9.33
CA GLY A 13 5.04 10.50 8.54
C GLY A 13 4.29 10.67 7.23
N VAL A 14 4.24 11.90 6.78
CA VAL A 14 3.73 12.30 5.47
C VAL A 14 4.89 12.74 4.60
N GLY A 15 5.27 11.88 3.67
CA GLY A 15 6.47 12.01 2.86
C GLY A 15 7.67 11.23 3.42
N LYS A 16 8.66 11.01 2.57
CA LYS A 16 9.83 10.19 2.87
C LYS A 16 10.71 10.76 3.99
N GLU A 17 10.90 12.06 4.01
CA GLU A 17 11.79 12.71 5.00
C GLU A 17 11.26 12.52 6.41
N GLU A 18 9.97 12.77 6.63
CA GLU A 18 9.34 12.61 7.94
C GLU A 18 9.30 11.12 8.35
N THR A 19 8.94 10.24 7.41
CA THR A 19 8.94 8.78 7.64
C THR A 19 10.33 8.28 8.03
N LEU A 20 11.38 8.70 7.30
CA LEU A 20 12.77 8.31 7.60
C LEU A 20 13.23 8.85 8.95
N ALA A 21 12.88 10.09 9.29
CA ALA A 21 13.20 10.67 10.59
C ALA A 21 12.55 9.88 11.74
N SER A 22 11.28 9.51 11.58
CA SER A 22 10.54 8.71 12.54
C SER A 22 11.13 7.29 12.71
N LEU A 23 11.49 6.63 11.60
CA LEU A 23 12.17 5.32 11.64
C LEU A 23 13.52 5.39 12.37
N LYS A 24 14.33 6.39 12.07
CA LYS A 24 15.62 6.60 12.77
C LYS A 24 15.47 6.89 14.27
N ALA A 25 14.38 7.53 14.65
CA ALA A 25 14.07 7.82 16.05
C ALA A 25 13.40 6.64 16.78
N GLY A 26 13.12 5.52 16.09
CA GLY A 26 12.36 4.40 16.65
C GLY A 26 10.92 4.76 17.05
N LYS A 27 10.33 5.75 16.38
CA LYS A 27 9.00 6.26 16.70
C LYS A 27 7.93 5.32 16.18
N THR A 28 6.98 4.95 17.03
CA THR A 28 5.77 4.21 16.63
C THR A 28 4.67 5.17 16.17
N GLY A 29 3.86 4.71 15.22
CA GLY A 29 2.60 5.36 14.82
C GLY A 29 1.36 4.67 15.40
N ILE A 30 1.56 3.60 16.18
CA ILE A 30 0.44 2.86 16.79
C ILE A 30 -0.07 3.62 18.01
N GLY A 31 -1.36 3.86 18.08
CA GLY A 31 -2.00 4.62 19.15
C GLY A 31 -3.52 4.63 19.07
N LYS A 32 -4.14 5.51 19.85
CA LYS A 32 -5.61 5.65 19.85
C LYS A 32 -6.12 6.21 18.53
N MET A 33 -7.27 5.72 18.10
CA MET A 33 -8.01 6.28 16.96
C MET A 33 -8.35 7.75 17.21
N LYS A 34 -8.18 8.57 16.18
CA LYS A 34 -8.49 10.00 16.19
C LYS A 34 -9.56 10.37 15.16
N TYR A 35 -9.48 9.77 13.98
CA TYR A 35 -10.35 10.08 12.85
C TYR A 35 -11.37 8.97 12.55
N LEU A 36 -10.97 7.71 12.72
CA LEU A 36 -11.91 6.59 12.57
C LEU A 36 -12.84 6.51 13.79
N ALA A 37 -14.14 6.76 13.58
CA ALA A 37 -15.16 6.55 14.59
C ALA A 37 -15.55 5.07 14.66
N SER A 38 -15.23 4.38 15.75
CA SER A 38 -15.53 2.95 15.98
C SER A 38 -16.05 2.72 17.39
N CYS A 39 -16.77 1.61 17.59
CA CYS A 39 -17.11 1.10 18.93
C CYS A 39 -15.95 0.36 19.61
N HIS A 40 -14.85 0.12 18.91
CA HIS A 40 -13.64 -0.55 19.41
C HIS A 40 -12.54 0.48 19.74
N GLU A 41 -12.87 1.44 20.60
CA GLU A 41 -11.94 2.52 21.00
C GLU A 41 -10.71 2.02 21.77
N GLU A 42 -10.78 0.81 22.31
CA GLU A 42 -9.71 0.13 23.05
C GLU A 42 -8.60 -0.41 22.13
N LEU A 43 -8.87 -0.59 20.84
CA LEU A 43 -7.90 -1.16 19.91
C LEU A 43 -6.94 -0.08 19.38
N PRO A 44 -5.63 -0.24 19.58
CA PRO A 44 -4.66 0.69 19.00
C PRO A 44 -4.49 0.45 17.49
N VAL A 45 -4.35 1.54 16.74
CA VAL A 45 -4.23 1.54 15.28
C VAL A 45 -3.10 2.45 14.81
N GLY A 46 -2.60 2.19 13.60
CA GLY A 46 -1.65 3.06 12.90
C GLY A 46 -2.38 4.04 11.98
N GLU A 47 -2.90 5.13 12.52
CA GLU A 47 -3.68 6.13 11.78
C GLU A 47 -2.81 7.29 11.30
N VAL A 48 -2.97 7.70 10.05
CA VAL A 48 -2.28 8.87 9.48
C VAL A 48 -2.75 10.13 10.20
N GLN A 49 -1.81 10.92 10.70
CA GLN A 49 -2.08 12.07 11.58
C GLN A 49 -2.50 13.34 10.79
N LEU A 50 -3.29 13.18 9.73
CA LEU A 50 -3.95 14.24 8.99
C LEU A 50 -5.43 13.93 8.85
N SER A 51 -6.27 14.96 9.00
CA SER A 51 -7.69 14.86 8.65
C SER A 51 -7.88 14.80 7.13
N ASN A 52 -9.08 14.40 6.69
CA ASN A 52 -9.42 14.40 5.27
C ASN A 52 -9.39 15.84 4.69
N GLU A 53 -9.84 16.83 5.48
CA GLU A 53 -9.83 18.25 5.12
C GLU A 53 -8.40 18.76 4.95
N GLU A 54 -7.48 18.42 5.87
CA GLU A 54 -6.08 18.81 5.76
C GLU A 54 -5.40 18.19 4.53
N MET A 55 -5.72 16.94 4.21
CA MET A 55 -5.21 16.27 3.01
C MET A 55 -5.78 16.88 1.74
N ALA A 56 -7.10 17.15 1.69
CA ALA A 56 -7.76 17.79 0.57
C ALA A 56 -7.19 19.19 0.30
N GLN A 57 -6.97 19.98 1.36
CA GLN A 57 -6.35 21.30 1.28
C GLN A 57 -4.94 21.24 0.67
N ARG A 58 -4.11 20.29 1.11
CA ARG A 58 -2.76 20.12 0.53
C ARG A 58 -2.78 19.77 -0.95
N LEU A 59 -3.86 19.14 -1.43
CA LEU A 59 -4.06 18.73 -2.81
C LEU A 59 -4.82 19.76 -3.66
N GLY A 60 -5.42 20.79 -3.04
CA GLY A 60 -6.30 21.76 -3.73
C GLY A 60 -7.59 21.11 -4.22
N LEU A 61 -8.18 20.21 -3.42
CA LEU A 61 -9.34 19.39 -3.77
C LEU A 61 -10.53 19.58 -2.81
N GLU A 62 -10.60 20.68 -2.08
CA GLU A 62 -11.57 20.92 -1.00
C GLU A 62 -13.03 20.84 -1.47
N ASP A 63 -13.29 21.16 -2.73
CA ASP A 63 -14.63 21.19 -3.31
C ASP A 63 -15.11 19.83 -3.88
N ASP A 64 -14.28 18.79 -3.90
CA ASP A 64 -14.69 17.49 -4.43
C ASP A 64 -15.34 16.62 -3.35
N ILE A 65 -16.66 16.49 -3.41
CA ILE A 65 -17.47 15.69 -2.47
C ILE A 65 -17.23 14.17 -2.56
N ARG A 66 -16.49 13.69 -3.56
CA ARG A 66 -16.25 12.27 -3.80
C ARG A 66 -14.93 11.77 -3.19
N LEU A 67 -14.26 12.63 -2.42
CA LEU A 67 -12.98 12.27 -1.82
C LEU A 67 -13.14 11.16 -0.78
N THR A 68 -12.31 10.13 -0.92
CA THR A 68 -12.14 9.06 0.07
C THR A 68 -10.81 9.24 0.77
N ARG A 69 -10.69 8.79 2.01
CA ARG A 69 -9.42 8.82 2.75
C ARG A 69 -8.33 8.04 2.02
N THR A 70 -8.68 6.86 1.47
CA THR A 70 -7.81 6.06 0.60
C THR A 70 -7.29 6.87 -0.59
N GLY A 71 -8.18 7.60 -1.29
CA GLY A 71 -7.83 8.43 -2.43
C GLY A 71 -6.93 9.59 -2.06
N LEU A 72 -7.21 10.29 -0.96
CA LEU A 72 -6.43 11.43 -0.47
C LEU A 72 -4.99 11.03 -0.11
N MET A 73 -4.81 9.98 0.68
CA MET A 73 -3.48 9.46 1.01
C MET A 73 -2.72 9.04 -0.23
N GLY A 74 -3.41 8.31 -1.14
CA GLY A 74 -2.83 7.88 -2.41
C GLY A 74 -2.35 9.04 -3.27
N SER A 75 -3.15 10.11 -3.38
CA SER A 75 -2.77 11.30 -4.15
C SER A 75 -1.55 12.01 -3.55
N LEU A 76 -1.46 12.13 -2.23
CA LEU A 76 -0.27 12.71 -1.58
C LEU A 76 0.99 11.90 -1.88
N ALA A 77 0.93 10.57 -1.72
CA ALA A 77 2.07 9.69 -1.99
C ALA A 77 2.45 9.66 -3.48
N LEU A 78 1.45 9.63 -4.38
CA LEU A 78 1.69 9.69 -5.82
C LEU A 78 2.37 11.00 -6.22
N GLY A 79 1.90 12.14 -5.69
CA GLY A 79 2.48 13.45 -5.97
C GLY A 79 3.96 13.54 -5.59
N GLU A 80 4.34 12.99 -4.43
CA GLU A 80 5.74 12.91 -4.00
C GLU A 80 6.57 12.05 -4.97
N ALA A 81 6.07 10.86 -5.35
CA ALA A 81 6.76 9.94 -6.26
C ALA A 81 6.99 10.57 -7.66
N LEU A 82 5.97 11.21 -8.23
CA LEU A 82 6.08 11.88 -9.54
C LEU A 82 7.07 13.04 -9.50
N LYS A 83 6.99 13.88 -8.47
CA LYS A 83 7.91 15.01 -8.26
C LYS A 83 9.36 14.55 -8.16
N GLU A 84 9.63 13.50 -7.41
CA GLU A 84 10.97 12.98 -7.25
C GLU A 84 11.51 12.35 -8.53
N ALA A 85 10.66 11.62 -9.27
CA ALA A 85 10.99 11.10 -10.59
C ALA A 85 11.12 12.19 -11.66
N ARG A 86 10.79 13.45 -11.36
CA ARG A 86 10.75 14.58 -12.32
C ARG A 86 9.84 14.26 -13.51
N LEU A 87 8.65 13.77 -13.22
CA LEU A 87 7.62 13.50 -14.22
C LEU A 87 6.58 14.61 -14.18
N GLU A 88 6.35 15.19 -15.36
CA GLU A 88 5.36 16.25 -15.55
C GLU A 88 4.06 15.69 -16.15
N ARG A 89 3.00 16.48 -16.12
CA ARG A 89 1.65 16.08 -16.54
C ARG A 89 1.60 15.47 -17.96
N ASP A 90 2.38 16.00 -18.90
CA ASP A 90 2.40 15.50 -20.27
C ASP A 90 3.13 14.16 -20.42
N ASP A 91 4.08 13.87 -19.56
CA ASP A 91 4.78 12.57 -19.54
C ASP A 91 3.81 11.43 -19.21
N LEU A 92 2.83 11.69 -18.31
CA LEU A 92 1.89 10.68 -17.81
C LEU A 92 1.05 10.03 -18.92
N LYS A 93 0.81 10.74 -20.02
CA LYS A 93 0.06 10.21 -21.17
C LYS A 93 0.70 8.98 -21.83
N THR A 94 1.96 8.71 -21.51
CA THR A 94 2.70 7.53 -22.01
C THR A 94 3.02 6.52 -20.90
N ILE A 95 2.63 6.81 -19.65
CA ILE A 95 3.00 6.05 -18.46
C ILE A 95 1.77 5.31 -17.94
N PRO A 96 1.80 3.97 -17.84
CA PRO A 96 0.80 3.21 -17.12
C PRO A 96 0.84 3.48 -15.61
N PHE A 97 -0.34 3.51 -14.98
CA PHE A 97 -0.51 3.60 -13.55
C PHE A 97 -1.22 2.37 -13.01
N ILE A 98 -0.57 1.62 -12.11
CA ILE A 98 -1.11 0.42 -11.47
C ILE A 98 -1.20 0.69 -9.97
N SER A 99 -2.41 0.84 -9.48
CA SER A 99 -2.68 1.05 -8.07
C SER A 99 -3.30 -0.18 -7.43
N ALA A 100 -3.12 -0.33 -6.14
CA ALA A 100 -3.66 -1.43 -5.37
C ALA A 100 -4.44 -0.93 -4.17
N THR A 101 -5.54 -1.61 -3.89
CA THR A 101 -6.36 -1.39 -2.68
C THR A 101 -7.18 -2.65 -2.41
N THR A 102 -7.48 -2.93 -1.16
CA THR A 102 -8.27 -4.10 -0.78
C THR A 102 -9.76 -3.83 -0.89
N VAL A 103 -10.23 -2.69 -0.40
CA VAL A 103 -11.65 -2.36 -0.28
C VAL A 103 -12.04 -1.01 -0.90
N GLY A 104 -11.12 -0.32 -1.54
CA GLY A 104 -11.41 0.94 -2.24
C GLY A 104 -11.90 2.04 -1.30
N GLY A 105 -13.03 2.67 -1.64
CA GLY A 105 -13.64 3.78 -0.90
C GLY A 105 -14.58 3.34 0.23
N MET A 106 -14.31 2.23 0.91
CA MET A 106 -15.15 1.71 2.00
C MET A 106 -15.29 2.73 3.14
N ASP A 107 -14.24 3.46 3.46
CA ASP A 107 -14.24 4.53 4.48
C ASP A 107 -15.37 5.55 4.25
N ARG A 108 -15.60 5.93 3.01
CA ARG A 108 -16.68 6.82 2.62
C ARG A 108 -18.05 6.14 2.70
N ARG A 109 -18.13 4.91 2.18
CA ARG A 109 -19.37 4.13 2.15
C ARG A 109 -19.95 3.89 3.54
N GLU A 110 -19.12 3.73 4.55
CA GLU A 110 -19.51 3.50 5.94
C GLU A 110 -20.19 4.69 6.62
N LEU A 111 -19.97 5.91 6.12
CA LEU A 111 -20.62 7.13 6.60
C LEU A 111 -22.07 7.25 6.11
N PHE A 112 -22.43 6.47 5.09
CA PHE A 112 -23.75 6.50 4.51
C PHE A 112 -24.75 5.67 5.33
N HIS A 113 -25.83 6.30 5.78
CA HIS A 113 -26.97 5.66 6.41
C HIS A 113 -28.14 5.59 5.42
N ALA A 114 -28.63 4.37 5.15
CA ALA A 114 -29.65 4.07 4.14
C ALA A 114 -31.00 4.83 4.27
N ASN A 115 -31.18 5.58 5.36
CA ASN A 115 -32.39 6.34 5.64
C ASN A 115 -32.30 7.84 5.26
N GLU A 116 -31.15 8.30 4.76
CA GLU A 116 -30.99 9.68 4.28
C GLU A 116 -31.30 9.72 2.79
N ALA A 117 -32.43 10.32 2.45
CA ALA A 117 -33.03 10.26 1.11
C ALA A 117 -32.46 11.29 0.11
N ASP A 118 -31.19 11.64 0.21
CA ASP A 118 -30.53 12.47 -0.81
C ASP A 118 -29.97 11.57 -1.92
N CYS A 119 -30.68 11.52 -3.06
CA CYS A 119 -30.31 10.67 -4.19
C CYS A 119 -28.94 11.01 -4.78
N ASP A 120 -28.52 12.27 -4.75
CA ASP A 120 -27.25 12.69 -5.34
C ASP A 120 -26.07 12.25 -4.46
N MET A 121 -26.25 12.34 -3.14
CA MET A 121 -25.28 11.81 -2.18
C MET A 121 -25.16 10.27 -2.29
N VAL A 122 -26.28 9.57 -2.42
CA VAL A 122 -26.29 8.10 -2.61
C VAL A 122 -25.52 7.71 -3.88
N HIS A 123 -25.73 8.40 -4.98
CA HIS A 123 -25.02 8.14 -6.23
C HIS A 123 -23.52 8.40 -6.11
N ALA A 124 -23.11 9.47 -5.43
CA ALA A 124 -21.72 9.79 -5.18
C ALA A 124 -21.04 8.69 -4.32
N GLU A 125 -21.70 8.23 -3.27
CA GLU A 125 -21.19 7.17 -2.37
C GLU A 125 -21.06 5.80 -3.08
N ILE A 126 -22.04 5.44 -3.90
CA ILE A 126 -21.98 4.19 -4.70
C ILE A 126 -20.84 4.26 -5.71
N ALA A 127 -20.63 5.40 -6.36
CA ALA A 127 -19.55 5.59 -7.34
C ALA A 127 -18.16 5.44 -6.74
N THR A 128 -17.95 5.80 -5.47
CA THR A 128 -16.65 5.69 -4.78
C THR A 128 -16.36 4.29 -4.23
N HIS A 129 -17.36 3.42 -4.15
CA HIS A 129 -17.22 2.09 -3.55
C HIS A 129 -16.33 1.13 -4.35
N HIS A 130 -16.34 1.25 -5.68
CA HIS A 130 -15.55 0.38 -6.54
C HIS A 130 -14.06 0.65 -6.40
N CYS A 131 -13.23 -0.39 -6.23
CA CYS A 131 -11.78 -0.23 -6.06
C CYS A 131 -11.11 0.60 -7.16
N GLY A 132 -11.58 0.48 -8.41
CA GLY A 132 -11.10 1.28 -9.54
C GLY A 132 -11.35 2.78 -9.38
N ALA A 133 -12.43 3.18 -8.72
CA ALA A 133 -12.73 4.59 -8.45
C ALA A 133 -11.66 5.26 -7.58
N CYS A 134 -11.04 4.52 -6.65
CA CYS A 134 -9.92 5.03 -5.87
C CYS A 134 -8.70 5.31 -6.76
N THR A 135 -8.38 4.41 -7.70
CA THR A 135 -7.28 4.61 -8.65
C THR A 135 -7.52 5.84 -9.52
N GLU A 136 -8.72 6.03 -10.03
CA GLU A 136 -9.10 7.21 -10.81
C GLU A 136 -9.02 8.49 -9.97
N MET A 137 -9.49 8.46 -8.73
CA MET A 137 -9.40 9.58 -7.81
C MET A 137 -7.95 9.97 -7.51
N ILE A 138 -7.08 8.98 -7.25
CA ILE A 138 -5.66 9.20 -6.98
C ILE A 138 -4.96 9.85 -8.17
N ALA A 139 -5.28 9.43 -9.40
CA ALA A 139 -4.68 9.95 -10.62
C ALA A 139 -5.18 11.37 -11.01
N LYS A 140 -6.44 11.68 -10.71
CA LYS A 140 -7.16 12.86 -11.17
C LYS A 140 -6.40 14.20 -10.99
N PRO A 141 -5.75 14.50 -9.85
CA PRO A 141 -5.03 15.77 -9.67
C PRO A 141 -3.86 15.94 -10.62
N PHE A 142 -3.26 14.86 -11.09
CA PHE A 142 -2.02 14.88 -11.86
C PHE A 142 -2.24 14.88 -13.36
N GLY A 143 -3.35 14.32 -13.84
CA GLY A 143 -3.70 14.29 -15.25
C GLY A 143 -4.06 12.89 -15.76
N GLU A 144 -3.95 12.69 -17.06
CA GLU A 144 -4.30 11.45 -17.74
C GLU A 144 -3.07 10.55 -17.86
N PHE A 145 -3.20 9.30 -17.40
CA PHE A 145 -2.21 8.26 -17.59
C PHE A 145 -2.51 7.45 -18.85
N ALA A 146 -1.48 6.84 -19.47
CA ALA A 146 -1.63 6.02 -20.66
C ALA A 146 -2.65 4.88 -20.48
N SER A 147 -2.68 4.30 -19.30
CA SER A 147 -3.65 3.32 -18.85
C SER A 147 -3.66 3.27 -17.32
N MET A 148 -4.77 2.84 -16.76
CA MET A 148 -4.89 2.62 -15.32
C MET A 148 -5.40 1.22 -15.05
N ALA A 149 -4.85 0.57 -14.01
CA ALA A 149 -5.33 -0.71 -13.52
C ALA A 149 -5.37 -0.70 -11.98
N THR A 150 -6.34 -1.44 -11.44
CA THR A 150 -6.48 -1.61 -10.00
C THR A 150 -6.35 -3.08 -9.66
N LEU A 151 -5.48 -3.41 -8.71
CA LEU A 151 -5.27 -4.76 -8.22
C LEU A 151 -5.80 -4.88 -6.79
N SER A 152 -6.48 -6.01 -6.52
CA SER A 152 -6.96 -6.36 -5.19
C SER A 152 -6.71 -7.86 -4.95
N THR A 153 -5.65 -8.15 -4.22
CA THR A 153 -5.20 -9.50 -3.84
C THR A 153 -4.84 -9.54 -2.36
N ALA A 154 -5.70 -8.96 -1.52
CA ALA A 154 -5.50 -8.81 -0.08
C ALA A 154 -4.13 -8.17 0.27
N CYS A 155 -3.40 -8.68 1.25
CA CYS A 155 -2.13 -8.10 1.73
C CYS A 155 -1.04 -8.02 0.64
N SER A 156 -1.12 -8.83 -0.40
CA SER A 156 -0.15 -8.84 -1.52
C SER A 156 -0.48 -7.85 -2.65
N SER A 157 -1.56 -7.07 -2.54
CA SER A 157 -2.04 -6.21 -3.62
C SER A 157 -0.98 -5.24 -4.16
N ALA A 158 -0.31 -4.51 -3.27
CA ALA A 158 0.72 -3.54 -3.67
C ALA A 158 1.97 -4.21 -4.26
N THR A 159 2.37 -5.37 -3.73
CA THR A 159 3.45 -6.19 -4.31
C THR A 159 3.08 -6.69 -5.70
N ASN A 160 1.83 -7.13 -5.91
CA ASN A 160 1.36 -7.55 -7.23
C ASN A 160 1.26 -6.40 -8.22
N ALA A 161 0.95 -5.17 -7.78
CA ALA A 161 1.03 -3.99 -8.62
C ALA A 161 2.48 -3.73 -9.08
N LEU A 162 3.45 -3.85 -8.15
CA LEU A 162 4.87 -3.73 -8.45
C LEU A 162 5.34 -4.82 -9.42
N ILE A 163 4.98 -6.09 -9.21
CA ILE A 163 5.31 -7.22 -10.10
C ILE A 163 4.73 -6.99 -11.50
N THR A 164 3.47 -6.54 -11.58
CA THR A 164 2.80 -6.26 -12.86
C THR A 164 3.53 -5.16 -13.62
N GLY A 165 3.84 -4.04 -12.98
CA GLY A 165 4.61 -2.96 -13.60
C GLY A 165 6.01 -3.39 -14.03
N ALA A 166 6.69 -4.16 -13.19
CA ALA A 166 7.99 -4.73 -13.51
C ALA A 166 7.94 -5.64 -14.75
N ASN A 167 6.90 -6.46 -14.87
CA ASN A 167 6.69 -7.30 -16.05
C ASN A 167 6.41 -6.47 -17.31
N MET A 168 5.64 -5.38 -17.21
CA MET A 168 5.43 -4.46 -18.34
C MET A 168 6.73 -3.89 -18.87
N LEU A 169 7.65 -3.47 -17.97
CA LEU A 169 8.99 -3.00 -18.38
C LEU A 169 9.82 -4.11 -19.04
N ARG A 170 9.81 -5.32 -18.46
CA ARG A 170 10.55 -6.48 -18.99
C ARG A 170 10.08 -6.92 -20.37
N CYS A 171 8.79 -6.83 -20.62
CA CYS A 171 8.18 -7.18 -21.92
C CYS A 171 8.24 -6.04 -22.94
N GLY A 172 8.82 -4.90 -22.58
CA GLY A 172 8.91 -3.74 -23.48
C GLY A 172 7.57 -3.07 -23.78
N MET A 173 6.57 -3.28 -22.91
CA MET A 173 5.25 -2.64 -23.03
C MET A 173 5.27 -1.17 -22.59
N ALA A 174 6.21 -0.81 -21.74
CA ALA A 174 6.43 0.55 -21.25
C ALA A 174 7.90 0.76 -20.91
N ASP A 175 8.36 2.01 -20.92
CA ASP A 175 9.68 2.42 -20.44
C ASP A 175 9.65 2.90 -18.99
N ILE A 176 8.50 3.42 -18.55
CA ILE A 176 8.22 3.91 -17.20
C ILE A 176 6.84 3.39 -16.79
N VAL A 177 6.69 2.96 -15.54
CA VAL A 177 5.41 2.58 -14.94
C VAL A 177 5.35 3.11 -13.51
N VAL A 178 4.21 3.67 -13.11
CA VAL A 178 3.93 4.03 -11.73
C VAL A 178 3.14 2.90 -11.07
N VAL A 179 3.63 2.44 -9.92
CA VAL A 179 3.05 1.30 -9.19
C VAL A 179 2.96 1.57 -7.70
N GLY A 180 2.00 0.97 -7.03
CA GLY A 180 1.88 1.10 -5.58
C GLY A 180 0.50 0.78 -5.08
N GLY A 181 0.14 1.32 -3.92
CA GLY A 181 -1.16 1.13 -3.33
C GLY A 181 -1.47 2.12 -2.23
N SER A 182 -2.74 2.19 -1.89
CA SER A 182 -3.28 3.00 -0.82
C SER A 182 -4.43 2.27 -0.14
N GLU A 183 -4.44 2.29 1.19
CA GLU A 183 -5.52 1.70 1.99
C GLU A 183 -5.79 2.56 3.21
N SER A 184 -7.05 2.87 3.50
CA SER A 184 -7.46 3.55 4.72
C SER A 184 -7.95 2.57 5.78
N LEU A 185 -7.87 2.99 7.02
CA LEU A 185 -8.62 2.36 8.10
C LEU A 185 -10.12 2.49 7.82
N SER A 186 -10.86 1.44 8.12
CA SER A 186 -12.33 1.40 8.03
C SER A 186 -12.93 0.53 9.12
N LYS A 187 -14.21 0.79 9.44
CA LYS A 187 -14.97 -0.09 10.36
C LYS A 187 -15.06 -1.51 9.82
N PHE A 188 -15.17 -1.64 8.49
CA PHE A 188 -15.21 -2.95 7.84
C PHE A 188 -13.96 -3.76 8.15
N HIS A 189 -12.78 -3.19 7.96
CA HIS A 189 -11.52 -3.84 8.30
C HIS A 189 -11.43 -4.15 9.80
N LEU A 190 -11.68 -3.13 10.64
CA LEU A 190 -11.54 -3.29 12.09
C LEU A 190 -12.47 -4.39 12.63
N ASN A 191 -13.75 -4.36 12.25
CA ASN A 191 -14.71 -5.38 12.66
C ASN A 191 -14.37 -6.77 12.09
N GLY A 192 -13.95 -6.83 10.82
CA GLY A 192 -13.55 -8.08 10.17
C GLY A 192 -12.37 -8.75 10.88
N PHE A 193 -11.30 -8.03 11.11
CA PHE A 193 -10.11 -8.55 11.79
C PHE A 193 -10.37 -8.83 13.27
N ASN A 194 -11.21 -8.02 13.94
CA ASN A 194 -11.63 -8.29 15.31
C ASN A 194 -12.45 -9.59 15.41
N ALA A 195 -13.34 -9.84 14.44
CA ALA A 195 -14.11 -11.08 14.40
C ALA A 195 -13.23 -12.34 14.19
N LEU A 196 -12.05 -12.19 13.57
CA LEU A 196 -11.04 -13.25 13.45
C LEU A 196 -10.21 -13.43 14.73
N MET A 197 -10.38 -12.55 15.74
CA MET A 197 -9.65 -12.59 17.03
C MET A 197 -8.13 -12.54 16.86
N ILE A 198 -7.65 -11.72 15.95
CA ILE A 198 -6.20 -11.58 15.62
C ILE A 198 -5.66 -10.17 15.85
N LEU A 199 -6.43 -9.30 16.52
CA LEU A 199 -5.99 -7.96 16.90
C LEU A 199 -5.37 -7.96 18.30
N ASP A 200 -4.24 -7.24 18.45
CA ASP A 200 -3.62 -7.02 19.75
C ASP A 200 -4.22 -5.75 20.40
N HIS A 201 -4.45 -5.80 21.70
CA HIS A 201 -4.88 -4.65 22.52
C HIS A 201 -3.72 -3.76 22.95
N GLU A 202 -2.49 -4.19 22.69
CA GLU A 202 -1.25 -3.44 22.89
C GLU A 202 -0.55 -3.23 21.55
N GLN A 203 0.61 -2.58 21.55
CA GLN A 203 1.44 -2.49 20.35
C GLN A 203 1.90 -3.88 19.94
N CYS A 204 1.68 -4.25 18.68
CA CYS A 204 2.06 -5.56 18.15
C CYS A 204 3.58 -5.80 18.26
N ARG A 205 3.93 -7.05 18.52
CA ARG A 205 5.29 -7.51 18.79
C ARG A 205 5.66 -8.66 17.86
N PRO A 206 5.91 -8.40 16.57
CA PRO A 206 6.23 -9.46 15.62
C PRO A 206 7.40 -10.32 16.09
N PHE A 207 7.25 -11.64 15.93
CA PHE A 207 8.23 -12.67 16.30
C PHE A 207 8.53 -12.78 17.81
N ASP A 208 7.87 -12.00 18.66
CA ASP A 208 7.99 -12.12 20.11
C ASP A 208 7.30 -13.39 20.62
N ARG A 209 7.82 -13.95 21.72
CA ARG A 209 7.22 -15.13 22.36
C ARG A 209 5.80 -14.84 22.87
N ASP A 210 5.59 -13.64 23.36
CA ASP A 210 4.33 -13.22 23.99
C ASP A 210 3.46 -12.37 23.02
N ARG A 211 3.68 -12.50 21.70
CA ARG A 211 2.89 -11.82 20.69
C ARG A 211 1.42 -12.25 20.74
N ALA A 212 0.50 -11.32 20.58
CA ALA A 212 -0.94 -11.58 20.76
C ALA A 212 -1.79 -11.23 19.53
N GLY A 213 -1.22 -10.58 18.52
CA GLY A 213 -1.94 -10.18 17.31
C GLY A 213 -1.31 -8.99 16.60
N LEU A 214 -2.06 -8.44 15.65
CA LEU A 214 -1.65 -7.28 14.86
C LEU A 214 -2.38 -6.01 15.28
N ASN A 215 -1.84 -4.86 14.90
CA ASN A 215 -2.60 -3.60 14.88
C ASN A 215 -2.87 -3.21 13.44
N LEU A 216 -4.09 -2.82 13.15
CA LEU A 216 -4.42 -2.29 11.83
C LEU A 216 -3.80 -0.91 11.62
N GLY A 217 -3.39 -0.63 10.40
CA GLY A 217 -2.86 0.66 9.99
C GLY A 217 -3.44 1.09 8.66
N GLU A 218 -3.18 2.34 8.31
CA GLU A 218 -3.47 2.90 7.01
C GLU A 218 -2.22 3.55 6.42
N GLY A 219 -2.22 3.73 5.12
CA GLY A 219 -1.13 4.39 4.43
C GLY A 219 -1.22 4.26 2.91
N ALA A 220 -0.30 4.93 2.25
CA ALA A 220 -0.14 4.86 0.81
C ALA A 220 1.35 4.91 0.45
N ALA A 221 1.73 4.17 -0.57
CA ALA A 221 3.08 4.26 -1.14
C ALA A 221 3.05 4.01 -2.65
N TYR A 222 3.78 4.84 -3.39
CA TYR A 222 3.96 4.69 -4.83
C TYR A 222 5.42 4.78 -5.22
N LEU A 223 5.77 4.00 -6.24
CA LEU A 223 7.10 3.92 -6.84
C LEU A 223 7.00 4.21 -8.33
N VAL A 224 8.01 4.86 -8.87
CA VAL A 224 8.23 5.00 -10.31
C VAL A 224 9.29 4.00 -10.72
N LEU A 225 8.88 2.98 -11.47
CA LEU A 225 9.78 1.99 -12.08
C LEU A 225 10.17 2.45 -13.47
N GLU A 226 11.45 2.31 -13.81
CA GLU A 226 12.00 2.80 -15.08
C GLU A 226 13.05 1.85 -15.66
N THR A 227 13.10 1.74 -16.99
CA THR A 227 14.16 1.03 -17.69
C THR A 227 15.46 1.83 -17.66
N GLU A 228 16.60 1.16 -17.78
CA GLU A 228 17.92 1.82 -17.85
C GLU A 228 18.01 2.79 -19.02
N ALA A 229 17.45 2.41 -20.16
CA ALA A 229 17.47 3.23 -21.38
C ALA A 229 16.68 4.54 -21.18
N SER A 230 15.51 4.47 -20.57
CA SER A 230 14.69 5.64 -20.26
C SER A 230 15.39 6.55 -19.27
N MET A 231 15.88 5.99 -18.15
CA MET A 231 16.60 6.72 -17.11
C MET A 231 17.80 7.50 -17.68
N LYS A 232 18.61 6.84 -18.55
CA LYS A 232 19.75 7.49 -19.23
C LYS A 232 19.29 8.61 -20.16
N ARG A 233 18.24 8.38 -20.94
CA ARG A 233 17.67 9.38 -21.87
C ARG A 233 17.17 10.63 -21.13
N ARG A 234 16.52 10.43 -19.96
CA ARG A 234 16.00 11.51 -19.12
C ARG A 234 17.07 12.17 -18.22
N GLY A 235 18.24 11.57 -18.08
CA GLY A 235 19.31 12.08 -17.23
C GLY A 235 18.96 12.03 -15.72
N VAL A 236 18.10 11.10 -15.31
CA VAL A 236 17.74 10.90 -13.91
C VAL A 236 18.62 9.83 -13.25
N LYS A 237 18.77 9.92 -11.92
CA LYS A 237 19.53 8.92 -11.16
C LYS A 237 18.56 7.99 -10.43
N PRO A 238 18.85 6.69 -10.35
CA PRO A 238 18.03 5.78 -9.58
C PRO A 238 18.28 5.96 -8.08
N GLN A 239 17.26 5.69 -7.29
CA GLN A 239 17.38 5.57 -5.82
C GLN A 239 17.87 4.18 -5.44
N CYS A 240 17.32 3.17 -6.09
CA CYS A 240 17.68 1.76 -5.90
C CYS A 240 17.29 0.94 -7.14
N VAL A 241 17.60 -0.34 -7.08
CA VAL A 241 17.32 -1.32 -8.14
C VAL A 241 16.33 -2.35 -7.62
N LEU A 242 15.26 -2.60 -8.36
CA LEU A 242 14.41 -3.77 -8.18
C LEU A 242 15.06 -4.95 -8.91
N SER A 243 15.73 -5.81 -8.17
CA SER A 243 16.54 -6.93 -8.70
C SER A 243 15.70 -8.17 -8.95
N GLY A 244 14.77 -8.49 -8.06
CA GLY A 244 13.94 -9.68 -8.16
C GLY A 244 12.61 -9.50 -7.43
N TYR A 245 11.67 -10.36 -7.75
CA TYR A 245 10.34 -10.46 -7.13
C TYR A 245 9.81 -11.88 -7.32
N GLY A 246 8.86 -12.27 -6.48
CA GLY A 246 8.19 -13.55 -6.59
C GLY A 246 6.79 -13.48 -5.98
N ASN A 247 5.90 -14.34 -6.45
CA ASN A 247 4.54 -14.49 -5.92
C ASN A 247 4.12 -15.95 -5.99
N ALA A 248 3.73 -16.51 -4.86
CA ALA A 248 3.28 -17.88 -4.75
C ALA A 248 2.03 -17.97 -3.88
N CYS A 249 1.20 -18.97 -4.18
CA CYS A 249 0.06 -19.31 -3.35
C CYS A 249 0.44 -20.47 -2.44
N ASP A 250 0.20 -20.33 -1.14
CA ASP A 250 0.42 -21.37 -0.15
C ASP A 250 -0.54 -22.56 -0.34
N ALA A 251 -1.76 -22.29 -0.80
CA ALA A 251 -2.82 -23.28 -1.09
C ALA A 251 -3.13 -24.26 0.08
N PHE A 252 -2.79 -23.87 1.31
CA PHE A 252 -2.94 -24.69 2.51
C PHE A 252 -4.35 -24.56 3.13
N HIS A 253 -4.77 -23.32 3.39
CA HIS A 253 -6.04 -23.00 4.03
C HIS A 253 -6.56 -21.64 3.55
N GLN A 254 -7.86 -21.37 3.74
CA GLN A 254 -8.48 -20.13 3.27
C GLN A 254 -7.92 -18.87 3.97
N THR A 255 -7.53 -18.97 5.24
CA THR A 255 -7.09 -17.83 6.06
C THR A 255 -5.80 -18.07 6.85
N ALA A 256 -5.26 -19.30 6.86
CA ALA A 256 -4.06 -19.66 7.61
C ALA A 256 -2.93 -20.07 6.68
N SER A 257 -1.71 -19.63 6.99
CA SER A 257 -0.49 -20.08 6.32
C SER A 257 -0.16 -21.53 6.69
N SER A 258 0.54 -22.23 5.80
CA SER A 258 1.08 -23.56 6.10
C SER A 258 2.11 -23.49 7.25
N PRO A 259 2.19 -24.48 8.12
CA PRO A 259 3.15 -24.47 9.23
C PRO A 259 4.61 -24.31 8.78
N GLU A 260 4.94 -24.86 7.61
CA GLU A 260 6.29 -24.83 7.05
C GLU A 260 6.55 -23.58 6.17
N GLY A 261 5.56 -22.69 6.01
CA GLY A 261 5.70 -21.46 5.25
C GLY A 261 5.96 -21.64 3.76
N GLU A 262 5.36 -22.64 3.13
CA GLU A 262 5.66 -23.03 1.75
C GLU A 262 5.46 -21.89 0.75
N GLY A 263 4.33 -21.17 0.84
CA GLY A 263 4.06 -20.05 -0.07
C GLY A 263 5.08 -18.92 0.05
N ALA A 264 5.43 -18.52 1.28
CA ALA A 264 6.45 -17.49 1.53
C ALA A 264 7.83 -17.94 1.03
N TYR A 265 8.20 -19.19 1.29
CA TYR A 265 9.45 -19.79 0.80
C TYR A 265 9.56 -19.76 -0.72
N LEU A 266 8.52 -20.22 -1.43
CA LEU A 266 8.50 -20.23 -2.89
C LEU A 266 8.60 -18.81 -3.48
N ALA A 267 7.91 -17.83 -2.88
CA ALA A 267 7.99 -16.44 -3.32
C ALA A 267 9.40 -15.86 -3.11
N MET A 268 10.05 -16.13 -1.96
CA MET A 268 11.42 -15.70 -1.71
C MET A 268 12.41 -16.38 -2.66
N GLN A 269 12.27 -17.68 -2.91
CA GLN A 269 13.11 -18.42 -3.87
C GLN A 269 13.00 -17.85 -5.28
N GLU A 270 11.78 -17.57 -5.76
CA GLU A 270 11.58 -16.98 -7.08
C GLU A 270 12.25 -15.59 -7.16
N ALA A 271 12.12 -14.76 -6.13
CA ALA A 271 12.75 -13.45 -6.07
C ALA A 271 14.30 -13.55 -6.12
N LEU A 272 14.90 -14.45 -5.37
CA LEU A 272 16.34 -14.70 -5.37
C LEU A 272 16.83 -15.21 -6.73
N GLN A 273 16.11 -16.18 -7.30
CA GLN A 273 16.43 -16.73 -8.61
C GLN A 273 16.38 -15.66 -9.71
N LEU A 274 15.34 -14.83 -9.69
CA LEU A 274 15.18 -13.73 -10.66
C LEU A 274 16.28 -12.67 -10.50
N ALA A 275 16.73 -12.42 -9.27
CA ALA A 275 17.80 -11.49 -8.96
C ALA A 275 19.19 -12.06 -9.27
N GLY A 276 19.33 -13.36 -9.41
CA GLY A 276 20.63 -14.06 -9.50
C GLY A 276 21.43 -13.99 -8.19
N LEU A 277 20.74 -13.90 -7.07
CA LEU A 277 21.32 -13.80 -5.72
C LEU A 277 21.10 -15.10 -4.93
N LYS A 278 21.92 -15.25 -3.89
CA LYS A 278 21.81 -16.33 -2.90
C LYS A 278 21.30 -15.78 -1.57
N PRO A 279 20.79 -16.64 -0.67
CA PRO A 279 20.36 -16.20 0.66
C PRO A 279 21.43 -15.41 1.42
N GLU A 280 22.72 -15.79 1.29
CA GLU A 280 23.84 -15.13 1.97
C GLU A 280 24.10 -13.68 1.49
N ASP A 281 23.59 -13.32 0.32
CA ASP A 281 23.69 -11.96 -0.23
C ASP A 281 22.66 -11.00 0.37
N ILE A 282 21.64 -11.53 1.12
CA ILE A 282 20.57 -10.74 1.72
C ILE A 282 21.03 -10.19 3.06
N GLN A 283 21.06 -8.87 3.18
CA GLN A 283 21.51 -8.16 4.37
C GLN A 283 20.37 -7.76 5.32
N TYR A 284 19.15 -7.69 4.83
CA TYR A 284 17.99 -7.27 5.59
C TYR A 284 16.70 -7.86 5.01
N ILE A 285 15.82 -8.32 5.89
CA ILE A 285 14.47 -8.80 5.56
C ILE A 285 13.46 -7.93 6.28
N ASN A 286 12.55 -7.31 5.53
CA ASN A 286 11.35 -6.69 6.09
C ASN A 286 10.22 -7.72 5.98
N ALA A 287 9.99 -8.45 7.05
CA ALA A 287 9.02 -9.53 7.09
C ALA A 287 7.57 -9.00 7.05
N HIS A 288 6.62 -9.86 6.74
CA HIS A 288 5.20 -9.56 6.95
C HIS A 288 4.93 -9.30 8.43
N GLY A 289 5.42 -10.17 9.32
CA GLY A 289 5.55 -9.89 10.73
C GLY A 289 4.27 -9.35 11.38
N THR A 290 3.16 -10.06 11.21
CA THR A 290 1.86 -9.58 11.68
C THR A 290 1.71 -9.59 13.21
N GLY A 291 2.62 -10.24 13.94
CA GLY A 291 2.48 -10.45 15.37
C GLY A 291 1.46 -11.54 15.73
N THR A 292 0.86 -12.19 14.74
CA THR A 292 -0.03 -13.33 15.01
C THR A 292 0.78 -14.60 15.18
N PRO A 293 0.40 -15.50 16.10
CA PRO A 293 1.16 -16.72 16.36
C PRO A 293 1.45 -17.53 15.09
N ASN A 294 0.43 -17.74 14.28
CA ASN A 294 0.48 -18.60 13.10
C ASN A 294 1.34 -18.04 11.97
N ASN A 295 1.17 -16.75 11.65
CA ASN A 295 1.92 -16.15 10.55
C ASN A 295 3.41 -16.06 10.87
N ASP A 296 3.76 -15.59 12.06
CA ASP A 296 5.16 -15.37 12.41
C ASP A 296 5.94 -16.67 12.50
N GLU A 297 5.30 -17.76 12.98
CA GLU A 297 5.89 -19.10 12.98
C GLU A 297 6.13 -19.60 11.56
N SER A 298 5.10 -19.56 10.70
CA SER A 298 5.16 -19.95 9.29
C SER A 298 6.24 -19.17 8.53
N GLU A 299 6.26 -17.85 8.69
CA GLU A 299 7.23 -16.98 8.03
C GLU A 299 8.66 -17.21 8.54
N SER A 300 8.83 -17.46 9.85
CA SER A 300 10.12 -17.84 10.42
C SER A 300 10.68 -19.12 9.80
N HIS A 301 9.85 -20.15 9.65
CA HIS A 301 10.26 -21.40 8.99
C HIS A 301 10.67 -21.16 7.53
N ALA A 302 9.88 -20.34 6.80
CA ALA A 302 10.20 -20.00 5.42
C ALA A 302 11.53 -19.26 5.26
N ILE A 303 11.85 -18.33 6.17
CA ILE A 303 13.11 -17.58 6.16
C ILE A 303 14.31 -18.43 6.52
N GLN A 304 14.13 -19.44 7.39
CA GLN A 304 15.23 -20.32 7.82
C GLN A 304 15.60 -21.40 6.81
N ARG A 305 14.72 -21.71 5.87
CA ARG A 305 14.95 -22.68 4.77
C ARG A 305 15.83 -22.10 3.67
#